data_088e71abd0bd95b3fe4b74cf25fc15d9
#
_entry.id   088e71abd0bd95b3fe4b74cf25fc15d9
#
_cell.length_a   1.000
_cell.length_b   1.000
_cell.length_c   1.000
_cell.angle_alpha   90.00
_cell.angle_beta   90.00
_cell.angle_gamma   90.00
#
_symmetry.space_group_name_H-M   'P 1'
#
loop_
_entity.id
_entity.type
_entity.pdbx_description
1 polymer ?
#
loop_
_entity_poly.entity_id
_entity_poly.type
_entity_poly.pdbx_seq_one_letter_code
_entity_poly.pdbx_strand_id
1 'polypeptide(L)'
;MENPRTLAFTQTAQTIIKQLERRNMEGYFCETSADAVELVRKLVPAGASIAWGGTEMFKETGVKSMLEAGDYRMIDRAKATTPEEAREILLQHFASDCFFMSANAITRKGELVNIDGNSNRLACLLHGPREVYVLVGMNKVVEDVDAGIKRIHTMACPPNAARLHTDTPCERTGTCGNCHEPGCMCCNVVVTRHSRETGRIKVILIAEDLGF
;
A
#
# COMPACT_ATOMS: atom_id res chain seq x y z
N MET A 1 -2.50 -5.53 31.86
CA MET A 1 -2.24 -6.77 31.08
C MET A 1 -2.26 -6.36 29.61
N GLU A 2 -1.25 -6.76 28.88
CA GLU A 2 -1.15 -6.51 27.44
C GLU A 2 -2.30 -7.22 26.70
N ASN A 3 -2.87 -6.55 25.69
CA ASN A 3 -3.97 -7.14 24.92
C ASN A 3 -3.45 -8.37 24.14
N PRO A 4 -4.03 -9.59 24.33
CA PRO A 4 -3.56 -10.80 23.65
C PRO A 4 -3.56 -10.69 22.12
N ARG A 5 -4.45 -9.88 21.54
CA ARG A 5 -4.49 -9.61 20.09
C ARG A 5 -3.26 -8.81 19.65
N THR A 6 -2.89 -7.78 20.41
CA THR A 6 -1.70 -6.97 20.14
C THR A 6 -0.43 -7.80 20.23
N LEU A 7 -0.32 -8.65 21.26
CA LEU A 7 0.81 -9.57 21.41
C LEU A 7 0.93 -10.52 20.20
N ALA A 8 -0.18 -11.10 19.75
CA ALA A 8 -0.20 -11.99 18.59
C ALA A 8 0.19 -11.25 17.31
N PHE A 9 -0.24 -9.99 17.13
CA PHE A 9 0.17 -9.15 16.01
C PHE A 9 1.67 -8.85 16.05
N THR A 10 2.21 -8.49 17.21
CA THR A 10 3.65 -8.24 17.39
C THR A 10 4.48 -9.47 17.00
N GLN A 11 4.11 -10.66 17.48
CA GLN A 11 4.82 -11.92 17.15
C GLN A 11 4.75 -12.24 15.65
N THR A 12 3.57 -12.05 15.03
CA THR A 12 3.38 -12.25 13.59
C THR A 12 4.22 -11.25 12.78
N ALA A 13 4.19 -9.97 13.16
CA ALA A 13 4.95 -8.93 12.51
C ALA A 13 6.47 -9.18 12.57
N GLN A 14 6.99 -9.58 13.73
CA GLN A 14 8.40 -9.95 13.90
C GLN A 14 8.81 -11.11 12.97
N THR A 15 7.92 -12.06 12.76
CA THR A 15 8.16 -13.17 11.83
C THR A 15 8.20 -12.66 10.39
N ILE A 16 7.23 -11.81 9.99
CA ILE A 16 7.17 -11.23 8.65
C ILE A 16 8.39 -10.35 8.39
N ILE A 17 8.84 -9.53 9.33
CA ILE A 17 10.01 -8.66 9.20
C ILE A 17 11.26 -9.48 8.84
N LYS A 18 11.50 -10.59 9.53
CA LYS A 18 12.62 -11.51 9.21
C LYS A 18 12.53 -12.08 7.79
N GLN A 19 11.31 -12.29 7.28
CA GLN A 19 11.11 -12.75 5.91
C GLN A 19 11.29 -11.63 4.89
N LEU A 20 10.91 -10.40 5.20
CA LEU A 20 11.15 -9.22 4.36
C LEU A 20 12.65 -8.97 4.19
N GLU A 21 13.43 -9.03 5.26
CA GLU A 21 14.90 -8.89 5.22
C GLU A 21 15.54 -9.90 4.26
N ARG A 22 15.11 -11.17 4.29
CA ARG A 22 15.56 -12.22 3.35
C ARG A 22 15.18 -11.93 1.90
N ARG A 23 14.26 -10.99 1.68
CA ARG A 23 13.76 -10.54 0.38
C ARG A 23 14.32 -9.19 -0.04
N ASN A 24 15.38 -8.71 0.63
CA ASN A 24 15.98 -7.38 0.47
C ASN A 24 14.99 -6.22 0.67
N MET A 25 13.92 -6.43 1.44
CA MET A 25 12.97 -5.41 1.85
C MET A 25 13.16 -5.10 3.33
N GLU A 26 12.99 -3.85 3.71
CA GLU A 26 13.00 -3.47 5.12
C GLU A 26 11.62 -3.65 5.73
N GLY A 27 11.56 -4.16 6.95
CA GLY A 27 10.32 -4.33 7.70
C GLY A 27 10.33 -3.56 9.02
N TYR A 28 9.21 -2.91 9.33
CA TYR A 28 9.00 -2.18 10.56
C TYR A 28 7.67 -2.57 11.17
N PHE A 29 7.55 -2.47 12.50
CA PHE A 29 6.31 -2.69 13.21
C PHE A 29 5.97 -1.49 14.08
N CYS A 30 4.73 -1.04 14.03
CA CYS A 30 4.15 0.02 14.82
C CYS A 30 2.89 -0.51 15.53
N GLU A 31 2.76 -0.24 16.82
CA GLU A 31 1.56 -0.64 17.55
C GLU A 31 0.36 0.20 17.15
N THR A 32 0.59 1.47 16.81
CA THR A 32 -0.45 2.42 16.44
C THR A 32 -0.10 3.20 15.18
N SER A 33 -1.12 3.81 14.57
CA SER A 33 -0.95 4.78 13.49
C SER A 33 -0.08 5.98 13.89
N ALA A 34 -0.14 6.41 15.16
CA ALA A 34 0.71 7.49 15.67
C ALA A 34 2.19 7.10 15.66
N ASP A 35 2.52 5.86 16.04
CA ASP A 35 3.90 5.34 15.97
C ASP A 35 4.39 5.28 14.52
N ALA A 36 3.49 4.91 13.58
CA ALA A 36 3.82 4.90 12.16
C ALA A 36 4.13 6.32 11.62
N VAL A 37 3.40 7.35 12.07
CA VAL A 37 3.68 8.76 11.76
C VAL A 37 5.08 9.16 12.23
N GLU A 38 5.42 8.84 13.48
CA GLU A 38 6.73 9.17 14.03
C GLU A 38 7.88 8.40 13.36
N LEU A 39 7.63 7.15 12.98
CA LEU A 39 8.59 6.36 12.21
C LEU A 39 8.83 6.97 10.82
N VAL A 40 7.77 7.29 10.08
CA VAL A 40 7.86 7.90 8.75
C VAL A 40 8.59 9.24 8.82
N ARG A 41 8.33 10.07 9.83
CA ARG A 41 9.05 11.33 10.06
C ARG A 41 10.57 11.15 10.19
N LYS A 42 11.01 10.04 10.77
CA LYS A 42 12.44 9.72 10.93
C LYS A 42 13.07 9.15 9.68
N LEU A 43 12.29 8.41 8.88
CA LEU A 43 12.80 7.71 7.70
C LEU A 43 12.85 8.60 6.46
N VAL A 44 11.88 9.50 6.29
CA VAL A 44 11.76 10.33 5.08
C VAL A 44 12.67 11.55 5.18
N PRO A 45 13.61 11.73 4.23
CA PRO A 45 14.50 12.90 4.24
C PRO A 45 13.73 14.21 4.07
N ALA A 46 14.16 15.24 4.79
CA ALA A 46 13.62 16.59 4.61
C ALA A 46 13.80 17.08 3.16
N GLY A 47 12.83 17.80 2.63
CA GLY A 47 12.82 18.28 1.24
C GLY A 47 12.51 17.23 0.19
N ALA A 48 12.31 15.95 0.57
CA ALA A 48 12.03 14.88 -0.38
C ALA A 48 10.74 15.13 -1.17
N SER A 49 10.72 14.68 -2.41
CA SER A 49 9.52 14.62 -3.24
C SER A 49 8.69 13.40 -2.88
N ILE A 50 7.42 13.64 -2.52
CA ILE A 50 6.49 12.64 -2.04
C ILE A 50 5.37 12.43 -3.05
N ALA A 51 5.24 11.21 -3.54
CA ALA A 51 4.11 10.78 -4.35
C ALA A 51 3.37 9.61 -3.67
N TRP A 52 2.13 9.34 -4.08
CA TRP A 52 1.38 8.24 -3.48
C TRP A 52 0.36 7.61 -4.42
N GLY A 53 0.08 6.34 -4.20
CA GLY A 53 -1.01 5.60 -4.83
C GLY A 53 -2.37 5.90 -4.17
N GLY A 54 -3.44 5.46 -4.83
CA GLY A 54 -4.79 5.56 -4.26
C GLY A 54 -4.99 4.60 -3.09
N THR A 55 -4.62 5.02 -1.89
CA THR A 55 -4.77 4.23 -0.66
C THR A 55 -5.41 5.05 0.45
N GLU A 56 -6.44 4.50 1.09
CA GLU A 56 -7.07 5.13 2.25
C GLU A 56 -6.13 5.14 3.47
N MET A 57 -5.31 4.10 3.64
CA MET A 57 -4.35 4.03 4.76
C MET A 57 -3.46 5.26 4.89
N PHE A 58 -3.08 5.88 3.78
CA PHE A 58 -2.23 7.08 3.80
C PHE A 58 -2.90 8.27 4.51
N LYS A 59 -4.24 8.31 4.47
CA LYS A 59 -5.06 9.30 5.19
C LYS A 59 -5.40 8.82 6.60
N GLU A 60 -5.88 7.59 6.72
CA GLU A 60 -6.35 6.99 7.98
C GLU A 60 -5.26 7.00 9.07
N THR A 61 -4.03 6.69 8.70
CA THR A 61 -2.89 6.70 9.63
C THR A 61 -2.42 8.10 10.04
N GLY A 62 -2.87 9.16 9.35
CA GLY A 62 -2.37 10.53 9.57
C GLY A 62 -1.01 10.82 8.92
N VAL A 63 -0.37 9.84 8.28
CA VAL A 63 0.93 10.02 7.60
C VAL A 63 0.84 11.10 6.51
N LYS A 64 -0.24 11.12 5.73
CA LYS A 64 -0.45 12.15 4.69
C LYS A 64 -0.44 13.55 5.29
N SER A 65 -1.24 13.78 6.33
CA SER A 65 -1.37 15.09 6.97
C SER A 65 -0.05 15.55 7.62
N MET A 66 0.72 14.63 8.18
CA MET A 66 2.04 14.92 8.72
C MET A 66 3.01 15.37 7.63
N LEU A 67 3.02 14.69 6.48
CA LEU A 67 3.89 15.07 5.36
C LEU A 67 3.44 16.39 4.71
N GLU A 68 2.14 16.63 4.58
CA GLU A 68 1.60 17.91 4.07
C GLU A 68 1.94 19.11 4.95
N ALA A 69 2.09 18.90 6.26
CA ALA A 69 2.47 19.94 7.21
C ALA A 69 4.00 20.13 7.35
N GLY A 70 4.79 19.22 6.78
CA GLY A 70 6.24 19.24 6.86
C GLY A 70 6.92 19.91 5.66
N ASP A 71 8.26 19.90 5.68
CA ASP A 71 9.09 20.42 4.57
C ASP A 71 9.28 19.31 3.52
N TYR A 72 8.22 19.04 2.71
CA TYR A 72 8.22 18.03 1.66
C TYR A 72 7.54 18.56 0.39
N ARG A 73 7.99 18.11 -0.76
CA ARG A 73 7.39 18.43 -2.05
C ARG A 73 6.31 17.40 -2.42
N MET A 74 5.06 17.69 -2.07
CA MET A 74 3.93 16.81 -2.33
C MET A 74 3.53 16.83 -3.80
N ILE A 75 3.55 15.67 -4.48
CA ILE A 75 3.15 15.49 -5.88
C ILE A 75 1.74 14.87 -5.91
N ASP A 76 0.74 15.73 -5.93
CA ASP A 76 -0.67 15.32 -5.84
C ASP A 76 -1.31 15.21 -7.23
N ARG A 77 -1.66 14.01 -7.66
CA ARG A 77 -2.36 13.77 -8.92
C ARG A 77 -3.77 14.35 -8.98
N ALA A 78 -4.40 14.63 -7.83
CA ALA A 78 -5.73 15.25 -7.81
C ALA A 78 -5.72 16.72 -8.29
N LYS A 79 -4.53 17.30 -8.45
CA LYS A 79 -4.35 18.66 -9.01
C LYS A 79 -4.42 18.71 -10.53
N ALA A 80 -4.37 17.56 -11.21
CA ALA A 80 -4.51 17.51 -12.66
C ALA A 80 -5.92 17.90 -13.08
N THR A 81 -6.03 18.79 -14.07
CA THR A 81 -7.29 19.26 -14.65
C THR A 81 -7.47 18.75 -16.07
N THR A 82 -6.40 18.29 -16.72
CA THR A 82 -6.39 17.72 -18.08
C THR A 82 -5.73 16.34 -18.09
N PRO A 83 -6.01 15.50 -19.12
CA PRO A 83 -5.33 14.23 -19.30
C PRO A 83 -3.80 14.37 -19.44
N GLU A 84 -3.33 15.42 -20.09
CA GLU A 84 -1.91 15.73 -20.29
C GLU A 84 -1.23 16.03 -18.94
N GLU A 85 -1.82 16.89 -18.12
CA GLU A 85 -1.35 17.17 -16.76
C GLU A 85 -1.34 15.89 -15.89
N ALA A 86 -2.39 15.07 -15.99
CA ALA A 86 -2.46 13.81 -15.28
C ALA A 86 -1.30 12.87 -15.67
N ARG A 87 -0.97 12.81 -16.96
CA ARG A 87 0.18 12.05 -17.47
C ARG A 87 1.50 12.60 -16.92
N GLU A 88 1.69 13.92 -16.93
CA GLU A 88 2.89 14.57 -16.43
C GLU A 88 3.10 14.30 -14.93
N ILE A 89 2.05 14.42 -14.13
CA ILE A 89 2.11 14.11 -12.71
C ILE A 89 2.46 12.63 -12.47
N LEU A 90 1.96 11.70 -13.28
CA LEU A 90 2.35 10.29 -13.19
C LEU A 90 3.83 10.07 -13.49
N LEU A 91 4.41 10.80 -14.44
CA LEU A 91 5.87 10.77 -14.68
C LEU A 91 6.64 11.31 -13.47
N GLN A 92 6.13 12.37 -12.82
CA GLN A 92 6.72 12.89 -11.58
C GLN A 92 6.60 11.88 -10.43
N HIS A 93 5.49 11.13 -10.32
CA HIS A 93 5.37 10.03 -9.35
C HIS A 93 6.48 8.99 -9.55
N PHE A 94 6.71 8.62 -10.81
CA PHE A 94 7.74 7.64 -11.16
C PHE A 94 9.16 8.14 -10.85
N ALA A 95 9.39 9.44 -10.91
CA ALA A 95 10.67 10.09 -10.61
C ALA A 95 10.81 10.59 -9.16
N SER A 96 9.83 10.32 -8.29
CA SER A 96 9.83 10.82 -6.91
C SER A 96 10.91 10.18 -6.04
N ASP A 97 11.31 10.87 -4.98
CA ASP A 97 12.22 10.31 -3.97
C ASP A 97 11.50 9.24 -3.14
N CYS A 98 10.27 9.52 -2.67
CA CYS A 98 9.48 8.60 -1.86
C CYS A 98 8.09 8.39 -2.46
N PHE A 99 7.68 7.13 -2.58
CA PHE A 99 6.35 6.75 -3.00
C PHE A 99 5.61 6.00 -1.90
N PHE A 100 4.45 6.49 -1.49
CA PHE A 100 3.62 5.87 -0.47
C PHE A 100 2.48 5.06 -1.08
N MET A 101 2.30 3.85 -0.57
CA MET A 101 1.21 2.97 -0.97
C MET A 101 0.80 2.01 0.16
N SER A 102 -0.23 1.22 -0.07
CA SER A 102 -0.54 0.03 0.71
C SER A 102 -0.47 -1.20 -0.18
N ALA A 103 -0.13 -2.35 0.39
CA ALA A 103 -0.38 -3.64 -0.25
C ALA A 103 -1.83 -4.07 -0.04
N ASN A 104 -2.41 -4.78 -1.01
CA ASN A 104 -3.73 -5.37 -0.83
C ASN A 104 -3.70 -6.60 0.10
N ALA A 105 -2.57 -7.34 0.12
CA ALA A 105 -2.27 -8.35 1.12
C ALA A 105 -0.75 -8.50 1.28
N ILE A 106 -0.32 -9.02 2.43
CA ILE A 106 1.04 -9.48 2.69
C ILE A 106 0.99 -10.90 3.24
N THR A 107 1.83 -11.79 2.71
CA THR A 107 1.90 -13.16 3.22
C THR A 107 2.74 -13.24 4.49
N ARG A 108 2.53 -14.29 5.31
CA ARG A 108 3.41 -14.60 6.43
C ARG A 108 4.86 -14.84 6.02
N LYS A 109 5.09 -15.13 4.74
CA LYS A 109 6.41 -15.27 4.14
C LYS A 109 6.98 -13.96 3.59
N GLY A 110 6.27 -12.83 3.75
CA GLY A 110 6.74 -11.48 3.36
C GLY A 110 6.58 -11.15 1.87
N GLU A 111 5.76 -11.88 1.12
CA GLU A 111 5.40 -11.50 -0.25
C GLU A 111 4.30 -10.44 -0.23
N LEU A 112 4.45 -9.39 -1.06
CA LEU A 112 3.39 -8.40 -1.25
C LEU A 112 2.49 -8.83 -2.40
N VAL A 113 1.19 -8.96 -2.15
CA VAL A 113 0.19 -9.33 -3.16
C VAL A 113 -0.66 -8.12 -3.47
N ASN A 114 -0.69 -7.74 -4.74
CA ASN A 114 -1.41 -6.57 -5.20
C ASN A 114 -2.22 -6.86 -6.46
N ILE A 115 -3.42 -6.30 -6.53
CA ILE A 115 -4.24 -6.25 -7.74
C ILE A 115 -4.52 -4.77 -8.06
N ASP A 116 -4.42 -4.38 -9.33
CA ASP A 116 -4.55 -2.99 -9.76
C ASP A 116 -5.20 -2.90 -11.15
N GLY A 117 -5.99 -1.85 -11.38
CA GLY A 117 -6.60 -1.57 -12.66
C GLY A 117 -5.62 -0.91 -13.64
N ASN A 118 -5.23 0.31 -13.33
CA ASN A 118 -4.36 1.13 -14.20
C ASN A 118 -2.86 0.82 -14.06
N SER A 119 -2.47 0.05 -13.07
CA SER A 119 -1.09 -0.33 -12.75
C SER A 119 -0.12 0.83 -12.47
N ASN A 120 -0.59 2.06 -12.38
CA ASN A 120 0.26 3.21 -12.07
C ASN A 120 0.91 3.10 -10.67
N ARG A 121 0.17 2.59 -9.67
CA ARG A 121 0.69 2.28 -8.34
C ARG A 121 1.73 1.15 -8.40
N LEU A 122 1.46 0.11 -9.15
CA LEU A 122 2.36 -1.03 -9.30
C LEU A 122 3.61 -0.69 -10.10
N ALA A 123 3.52 0.20 -11.10
CA ALA A 123 4.70 0.71 -11.80
C ALA A 123 5.68 1.36 -10.81
N CYS A 124 5.20 2.21 -9.90
CA CYS A 124 6.02 2.83 -8.86
C CYS A 124 6.56 1.84 -7.82
N LEU A 125 5.81 0.77 -7.51
CA LEU A 125 6.31 -0.31 -6.66
C LEU A 125 7.47 -1.06 -7.33
N LEU A 126 7.29 -1.43 -8.60
CA LEU A 126 8.24 -2.26 -9.33
C LEU A 126 9.50 -1.51 -9.74
N HIS A 127 9.36 -0.21 -10.09
CA HIS A 127 10.47 0.61 -10.54
C HIS A 127 10.14 2.11 -10.37
N GLY A 128 11.15 2.99 -10.50
CA GLY A 128 10.99 4.44 -10.55
C GLY A 128 11.38 5.14 -9.25
N PRO A 129 10.49 5.28 -8.25
CA PRO A 129 10.82 5.97 -7.00
C PRO A 129 12.03 5.38 -6.29
N ARG A 130 12.84 6.26 -5.67
CA ARG A 130 14.05 5.82 -4.94
C ARG A 130 13.69 4.94 -3.75
N GLU A 131 12.62 5.28 -3.03
CA GLU A 131 12.11 4.51 -1.91
C GLU A 131 10.60 4.32 -2.03
N VAL A 132 10.12 3.14 -1.64
CA VAL A 132 8.69 2.81 -1.61
C VAL A 132 8.28 2.44 -0.19
N TYR A 133 7.40 3.22 0.39
CA TYR A 133 6.83 3.01 1.72
C TYR A 133 5.49 2.30 1.59
N VAL A 134 5.42 1.07 2.08
CA VAL A 134 4.22 0.23 2.01
C VAL A 134 3.59 0.15 3.39
N LEU A 135 2.53 0.91 3.62
CA LEU A 135 1.76 0.86 4.87
C LEU A 135 0.81 -0.34 4.85
N VAL A 136 0.83 -1.16 5.88
CA VAL A 136 0.04 -2.41 5.94
C VAL A 136 -0.58 -2.59 7.31
N GLY A 137 -1.91 -2.54 7.42
CA GLY A 137 -2.63 -2.96 8.61
C GLY A 137 -2.56 -4.48 8.79
N MET A 138 -2.53 -4.95 10.04
CA MET A 138 -2.43 -6.39 10.34
C MET A 138 -3.65 -7.20 9.83
N ASN A 139 -4.78 -6.54 9.52
CA ASN A 139 -5.94 -7.12 8.83
C ASN A 139 -5.63 -7.61 7.38
N LYS A 140 -4.46 -7.27 6.83
CA LYS A 140 -4.04 -7.64 5.47
C LYS A 140 -3.05 -8.81 5.43
N VAL A 141 -2.70 -9.34 6.59
CA VAL A 141 -1.81 -10.50 6.69
C VAL A 141 -2.57 -11.77 6.32
N VAL A 142 -2.00 -12.54 5.42
CA VAL A 142 -2.55 -13.80 4.89
C VAL A 142 -1.51 -14.91 4.96
N GLU A 143 -1.95 -16.16 4.81
CA GLU A 143 -1.05 -17.32 4.89
C GLU A 143 -0.10 -17.40 3.70
N ASP A 144 -0.65 -17.28 2.49
CA ASP A 144 0.07 -17.43 1.22
C ASP A 144 -0.51 -16.52 0.10
N VAL A 145 0.03 -16.62 -1.08
CA VAL A 145 -0.36 -15.82 -2.25
C VAL A 145 -1.80 -16.08 -2.67
N ASP A 146 -2.26 -17.34 -2.65
CA ASP A 146 -3.62 -17.70 -3.07
C ASP A 146 -4.65 -17.13 -2.08
N ALA A 147 -4.37 -17.21 -0.78
CA ALA A 147 -5.16 -16.56 0.26
C ALA A 147 -5.16 -15.03 0.08
N GLY A 148 -4.04 -14.45 -0.35
CA GLY A 148 -3.93 -13.03 -0.68
C GLY A 148 -4.85 -12.63 -1.83
N ILE A 149 -4.81 -13.33 -2.94
CA ILE A 149 -5.68 -13.09 -4.10
C ILE A 149 -7.15 -13.26 -3.71
N LYS A 150 -7.48 -14.31 -2.94
CA LYS A 150 -8.83 -14.52 -2.44
C LYS A 150 -9.29 -13.37 -1.54
N ARG A 151 -8.45 -12.94 -0.58
CA ARG A 151 -8.74 -11.78 0.27
C ARG A 151 -9.05 -10.53 -0.55
N ILE A 152 -8.25 -10.26 -1.58
CA ILE A 152 -8.43 -9.08 -2.42
C ILE A 152 -9.81 -9.10 -3.07
N HIS A 153 -10.20 -10.20 -3.69
CA HIS A 153 -11.49 -10.32 -4.37
C HIS A 153 -12.68 -10.29 -3.42
N THR A 154 -12.53 -10.78 -2.17
CA THR A 154 -13.65 -10.89 -1.21
C THR A 154 -13.74 -9.71 -0.25
N MET A 155 -12.60 -9.12 0.15
CA MET A 155 -12.53 -8.12 1.21
C MET A 155 -12.13 -6.73 0.70
N ALA A 156 -11.23 -6.64 -0.30
CA ALA A 156 -10.71 -5.34 -0.74
C ALA A 156 -11.46 -4.78 -1.96
N CYS A 157 -11.79 -5.61 -2.94
CA CYS A 157 -12.43 -5.14 -4.18
C CYS A 157 -13.85 -4.59 -3.95
N PRO A 158 -14.78 -5.23 -3.21
CA PRO A 158 -16.13 -4.73 -3.08
C PRO A 158 -16.21 -3.33 -2.44
N PRO A 159 -15.60 -3.05 -1.27
CA PRO A 159 -15.65 -1.71 -0.70
C PRO A 159 -14.91 -0.67 -1.55
N ASN A 160 -13.83 -1.06 -2.23
CA ASN A 160 -13.11 -0.16 -3.12
C ASN A 160 -13.92 0.16 -4.38
N ALA A 161 -14.66 -0.80 -4.92
CA ALA A 161 -15.58 -0.61 -6.04
C ALA A 161 -16.71 0.36 -5.67
N ALA A 162 -17.31 0.18 -4.49
CA ALA A 162 -18.33 1.08 -3.96
C ALA A 162 -17.79 2.51 -3.76
N ARG A 163 -16.57 2.66 -3.24
CA ARG A 163 -15.91 3.96 -3.07
C ARG A 163 -15.64 4.69 -4.39
N LEU A 164 -15.35 3.94 -5.44
CA LEU A 164 -14.96 4.48 -6.75
C LEU A 164 -16.13 4.53 -7.76
N HIS A 165 -17.29 4.00 -7.41
CA HIS A 165 -18.48 3.94 -8.27
C HIS A 165 -18.18 3.32 -9.63
N THR A 166 -17.66 2.08 -9.61
CA THR A 166 -17.14 1.41 -10.80
C THR A 166 -18.20 0.73 -11.66
N ASP A 167 -19.43 0.64 -11.18
CA ASP A 167 -20.55 -0.07 -11.79
C ASP A 167 -20.24 -1.54 -12.15
N THR A 168 -19.52 -2.21 -11.27
CA THR A 168 -19.12 -3.62 -11.42
C THR A 168 -19.97 -4.54 -10.55
N PRO A 169 -20.01 -5.87 -10.79
CA PRO A 169 -20.74 -6.81 -9.94
C PRO A 169 -20.35 -6.70 -8.47
N CYS A 170 -19.08 -6.48 -8.15
CA CYS A 170 -18.64 -6.36 -6.75
C CYS A 170 -19.16 -5.09 -6.07
N GLU A 171 -19.38 -3.98 -6.79
CA GLU A 171 -20.09 -2.82 -6.25
C GLU A 171 -21.58 -3.11 -6.03
N ARG A 172 -22.24 -3.69 -7.03
CA ARG A 172 -23.70 -3.92 -7.00
C ARG A 172 -24.13 -5.00 -6.01
N THR A 173 -23.30 -6.01 -5.79
CA THR A 173 -23.68 -7.20 -5.01
C THR A 173 -22.81 -7.45 -3.77
N GLY A 174 -21.72 -6.69 -3.58
CA GLY A 174 -20.72 -6.95 -2.55
C GLY A 174 -19.85 -8.19 -2.81
N THR A 175 -19.97 -8.81 -3.99
CA THR A 175 -19.29 -10.07 -4.32
C THR A 175 -18.58 -9.96 -5.66
N CYS A 176 -17.33 -10.44 -5.73
CA CYS A 176 -16.58 -10.49 -6.98
C CYS A 176 -17.22 -11.46 -7.98
N GLY A 177 -17.59 -10.96 -9.15
CA GLY A 177 -18.15 -11.75 -10.25
C GLY A 177 -17.12 -12.27 -11.24
N ASN A 178 -15.81 -12.14 -10.95
CA ASN A 178 -14.72 -12.46 -11.90
C ASN A 178 -14.95 -11.83 -13.28
N CYS A 179 -15.37 -10.58 -13.31
CA CYS A 179 -15.81 -9.85 -14.49
C CYS A 179 -14.64 -9.24 -15.28
N HIS A 180 -14.96 -8.88 -16.55
CA HIS A 180 -14.09 -8.06 -17.40
C HIS A 180 -14.83 -6.79 -17.84
N GLU A 181 -15.72 -6.27 -17.00
CA GLU A 181 -16.46 -5.03 -17.27
C GLU A 181 -15.50 -3.82 -17.32
N PRO A 182 -15.86 -2.75 -18.06
CA PRO A 182 -14.99 -1.58 -18.25
C PRO A 182 -14.51 -0.93 -16.93
N GLY A 183 -15.33 -0.98 -15.88
CA GLY A 183 -14.99 -0.47 -14.55
C GLY A 183 -14.18 -1.44 -13.67
N CYS A 184 -13.85 -2.63 -14.17
CA CYS A 184 -13.14 -3.63 -13.37
C CYS A 184 -11.72 -3.16 -13.01
N MET A 185 -11.40 -3.19 -11.72
CA MET A 185 -10.09 -2.80 -11.19
C MET A 185 -9.10 -3.97 -11.06
N CYS A 186 -9.51 -5.20 -11.45
CA CYS A 186 -8.68 -6.39 -11.27
C CYS A 186 -7.96 -6.77 -12.56
N CYS A 187 -7.27 -5.79 -13.19
CA CYS A 187 -6.62 -5.99 -14.50
C CYS A 187 -5.25 -6.66 -14.36
N ASN A 188 -4.51 -6.37 -13.30
CA ASN A 188 -3.14 -6.85 -13.13
C ASN A 188 -2.95 -7.41 -11.72
N VAL A 189 -2.42 -8.63 -11.63
CA VAL A 189 -2.03 -9.28 -10.38
C VAL A 189 -0.50 -9.28 -10.30
N VAL A 190 0.03 -8.70 -9.23
CA VAL A 190 1.49 -8.61 -9.02
C VAL A 190 1.83 -9.17 -7.65
N VAL A 191 2.73 -10.14 -7.65
CA VAL A 191 3.35 -10.68 -6.44
C VAL A 191 4.80 -10.21 -6.39
N THR A 192 5.11 -9.32 -5.44
CA THR A 192 6.49 -8.89 -5.18
C THR A 192 7.15 -9.88 -4.25
N ARG A 193 7.92 -10.79 -4.82
CA ARG A 193 8.58 -11.88 -4.10
C ARG A 193 9.90 -11.43 -3.44
N HIS A 194 10.62 -10.52 -4.06
CA HIS A 194 11.96 -10.10 -3.68
C HIS A 194 12.28 -8.75 -4.31
N SER A 195 13.00 -7.87 -3.61
CA SER A 195 13.54 -6.64 -4.18
C SER A 195 14.98 -6.88 -4.64
N ARG A 196 15.33 -6.48 -5.87
CA ARG A 196 16.72 -6.53 -6.34
C ARG A 196 17.55 -5.43 -5.69
N GLU A 197 16.93 -4.31 -5.35
CA GLU A 197 17.55 -3.18 -4.65
C GLU A 197 17.29 -3.31 -3.15
N THR A 198 18.37 -3.49 -2.38
CA THR A 198 18.28 -3.64 -0.93
C THR A 198 17.73 -2.36 -0.28
N GLY A 199 16.72 -2.52 0.56
CA GLY A 199 16.15 -1.42 1.35
C GLY A 199 15.26 -0.44 0.57
N ARG A 200 15.13 -0.58 -0.76
CA ARG A 200 14.25 0.29 -1.55
C ARG A 200 12.79 0.20 -1.11
N ILE A 201 12.31 -0.99 -0.79
CA ILE A 201 10.93 -1.23 -0.31
C ILE A 201 10.94 -1.34 1.20
N LYS A 202 10.21 -0.43 1.86
CA LYS A 202 10.06 -0.34 3.30
C LYS A 202 8.62 -0.66 3.67
N VAL A 203 8.40 -1.78 4.35
CA VAL A 203 7.07 -2.25 4.76
C VAL A 203 6.83 -1.89 6.22
N ILE A 204 5.81 -1.10 6.49
CA ILE A 204 5.42 -0.66 7.84
C ILE A 204 4.13 -1.40 8.21
N LEU A 205 4.27 -2.41 9.07
CA LEU A 205 3.17 -3.17 9.65
C LEU A 205 2.58 -2.40 10.83
N ILE A 206 1.27 -2.20 10.84
CA ILE A 206 0.57 -1.44 11.90
C ILE A 206 -0.45 -2.37 12.56
N ALA A 207 -0.45 -2.43 13.90
CA ALA A 207 -1.31 -3.34 14.68
C ALA A 207 -2.79 -2.90 14.74
N GLU A 208 -3.27 -2.34 13.63
CA GLU A 208 -4.64 -1.84 13.47
C GLU A 208 -5.29 -2.44 12.22
N ASP A 209 -6.62 -2.44 12.19
CA ASP A 209 -7.43 -2.77 11.03
C ASP A 209 -7.57 -1.50 10.17
N LEU A 210 -6.80 -1.40 9.07
CA LEU A 210 -6.67 -0.18 8.26
C LEU A 210 -6.90 -0.46 6.77
N GLY A 211 -7.68 0.41 6.12
CA GLY A 211 -8.06 0.29 4.72
C GLY A 211 -8.77 -1.03 4.41
N PHE A 212 -8.84 -1.38 3.11
CA PHE A 212 -9.56 -2.56 2.65
C PHE A 212 -8.67 -3.77 2.45
#